data_39cc994a0f7e6324eb6da1a98765e33f
#
_entry.id   39cc994a0f7e6324eb6da1a98765e33f
#
_cell.length_a   1.000
_cell.length_b   1.000
_cell.length_c   1.000
_cell.angle_alpha   90.00
_cell.angle_beta   90.00
_cell.angle_gamma   90.00
#
_symmetry.space_group_name_H-M   'P 1'
#
loop_
_entity.id
_entity.type
_entity.pdbx_description
1 polymer ?
#
loop_
_entity_poly.entity_id
_entity_poly.type
_entity_poly.pdbx_seq_one_letter_code
_entity_poly.pdbx_strand_id
1 'polypeptide(L)'
;MMSGLSPLVHIKGNSDTAVAVAGAAGMVQIIVSFFCLGDLNGFHVNYYTVIPMLAFFANNVGKLYMVLRVKDNFKFVSSKGQKYASKIYNNESVAMQMMSGTAADRPIIAYQHKTEFPSNFLKISYAPDPSEDLASKLAPITTIASIIIAVMYGVVKLSFADALNAFALITAVSVPVATLLSVNAPVRKLCKTLLSYGSMLSGYPSVKQFCDSTAIMIDANELFPAESISLEGIKTFEDYSIDESLLCGIAILKEAQNPIANAFDSVVAETEETLPEVESVLYEDEIGLVGWIKSERILVGSRTLMEKYSVEVPNMEYEEKYTSRGRQVTYLSRAGRLVAMFVTRYTPDAQLKAEMQRAETNGISFLIRTTDYNVTNDLVAKLYDLFYRSIKVLPTGLGNVLKEAEDTVEETSRSYLITNGKAASLARAVTGCVKIKHNISLSIIIQLIAVIFGLLVASTLSLYAGVQVMGSLEVLIYALFWGAAAVFAPAVQKP
;
A
#
# COMPACT_ATOMS: atom_id res chain seq x y z
N MET A 1 11.06 -26.85 18.93
CA MET A 1 10.24 -28.08 18.82
C MET A 1 8.99 -28.03 19.69
N MET A 2 9.07 -27.82 21.01
CA MET A 2 7.87 -27.78 21.88
C MET A 2 6.78 -26.81 21.41
N SER A 3 7.13 -25.58 21.00
CA SER A 3 6.20 -24.58 20.48
C SER A 3 5.48 -25.01 19.20
N GLY A 4 6.11 -25.87 18.38
CA GLY A 4 5.51 -26.41 17.15
C GLY A 4 4.62 -27.63 17.40
N LEU A 5 4.96 -28.48 18.38
CA LEU A 5 4.18 -29.70 18.66
C LEU A 5 2.98 -29.44 19.59
N SER A 6 3.07 -28.48 20.51
CA SER A 6 1.99 -28.16 21.45
C SER A 6 0.62 -27.87 20.77
N PRO A 7 0.52 -27.12 19.67
CA PRO A 7 -0.77 -26.88 19.00
C PRO A 7 -1.43 -28.13 18.45
N LEU A 8 -0.65 -29.16 18.07
CA LEU A 8 -1.21 -30.41 17.50
C LEU A 8 -2.09 -31.19 18.47
N VAL A 9 -1.88 -31.03 19.79
CA VAL A 9 -2.75 -31.64 20.80
C VAL A 9 -4.20 -31.19 20.64
N HIS A 10 -4.41 -29.99 20.09
CA HIS A 10 -5.74 -29.43 19.78
C HIS A 10 -6.07 -29.47 18.29
N ILE A 11 -5.36 -30.31 17.48
CA ILE A 11 -5.52 -30.40 16.03
C ILE A 11 -5.35 -29.02 15.35
N LYS A 12 -4.49 -28.18 15.92
CA LYS A 12 -4.09 -26.89 15.36
C LYS A 12 -2.63 -26.93 14.97
N GLY A 13 -2.24 -26.08 14.04
CA GLY A 13 -0.85 -25.93 13.65
C GLY A 13 -0.38 -24.48 13.76
N ASN A 14 0.91 -24.28 13.65
CA ASN A 14 1.56 -22.99 13.44
C ASN A 14 2.68 -23.14 12.41
N SER A 15 3.39 -22.07 12.09
CA SER A 15 4.49 -22.07 11.11
C SER A 15 5.63 -23.05 11.44
N ASP A 16 5.79 -23.45 12.70
CA ASP A 16 6.84 -24.35 13.15
C ASP A 16 6.36 -25.81 13.27
N THR A 17 5.05 -26.07 13.16
CA THR A 17 4.46 -27.40 13.43
C THR A 17 4.96 -28.47 12.46
N ALA A 18 4.89 -28.24 11.15
CA ALA A 18 5.35 -29.20 10.15
C ALA A 18 6.85 -29.50 10.31
N VAL A 19 7.65 -28.46 10.57
CA VAL A 19 9.09 -28.57 10.82
C VAL A 19 9.37 -29.38 12.10
N ALA A 20 8.60 -29.14 13.15
CA ALA A 20 8.76 -29.85 14.44
C ALA A 20 8.39 -31.33 14.32
N VAL A 21 7.33 -31.67 13.57
CA VAL A 21 6.92 -33.05 13.31
C VAL A 21 7.99 -33.79 12.50
N ALA A 22 8.45 -33.22 11.39
CA ALA A 22 9.50 -33.83 10.57
C ALA A 22 10.83 -33.96 11.33
N GLY A 23 11.18 -32.99 12.16
CA GLY A 23 12.35 -33.03 13.02
C GLY A 23 12.24 -34.12 14.10
N ALA A 24 11.05 -34.28 14.72
CA ALA A 24 10.79 -35.33 15.68
C ALA A 24 10.85 -36.72 15.02
N ALA A 25 10.22 -36.88 13.84
CA ALA A 25 10.28 -38.13 13.06
C ALA A 25 11.72 -38.52 12.73
N GLY A 26 12.53 -37.59 12.24
CA GLY A 26 13.94 -37.85 11.96
C GLY A 26 14.77 -38.19 13.20
N MET A 27 14.51 -37.55 14.35
CA MET A 27 15.19 -37.90 15.61
C MET A 27 14.81 -39.32 16.06
N VAL A 28 13.52 -39.69 16.03
CA VAL A 28 13.08 -41.06 16.38
C VAL A 28 13.69 -42.05 15.42
N GLN A 29 13.76 -41.77 14.12
CA GLN A 29 14.41 -42.59 13.12
C GLN A 29 15.88 -42.87 13.47
N ILE A 30 16.66 -41.83 13.83
CA ILE A 30 18.08 -41.98 14.23
C ILE A 30 18.21 -42.83 15.49
N ILE A 31 17.39 -42.58 16.50
CA ILE A 31 17.43 -43.30 17.78
C ILE A 31 17.12 -44.78 17.52
N VAL A 32 16.04 -45.11 16.82
CA VAL A 32 15.66 -46.49 16.51
C VAL A 32 16.74 -47.15 15.68
N SER A 33 17.29 -46.51 14.68
CA SER A 33 18.38 -47.07 13.86
C SER A 33 19.63 -47.39 14.71
N PHE A 34 19.95 -46.56 15.70
CA PHE A 34 21.08 -46.79 16.61
C PHE A 34 20.91 -48.06 17.46
N PHE A 35 19.70 -48.31 17.96
CA PHE A 35 19.42 -49.49 18.79
C PHE A 35 19.23 -50.78 17.97
N CYS A 36 18.82 -50.67 16.70
CA CYS A 36 18.55 -51.81 15.80
C CYS A 36 19.74 -52.18 14.91
N LEU A 37 20.95 -51.63 15.14
CA LEU A 37 22.16 -51.83 14.33
C LEU A 37 22.56 -53.30 14.16
N GLY A 38 22.12 -54.21 15.04
CA GLY A 38 22.38 -55.67 14.96
C GLY A 38 21.58 -56.37 13.84
N ASP A 39 20.40 -55.85 13.46
CA ASP A 39 19.49 -56.48 12.49
C ASP A 39 19.50 -55.81 11.11
N LEU A 40 20.32 -54.76 10.92
CA LEU A 40 20.33 -53.93 9.74
C LEU A 40 21.27 -54.40 8.62
N ASN A 41 21.77 -55.62 8.65
CA ASN A 41 22.56 -56.19 7.56
C ASN A 41 21.69 -56.32 6.30
N GLY A 42 21.68 -55.26 5.47
CA GLY A 42 20.89 -55.14 4.23
C GLY A 42 19.89 -53.98 4.21
N PHE A 43 19.73 -53.23 5.28
CA PHE A 43 18.80 -52.12 5.35
C PHE A 43 19.50 -50.78 5.07
N HIS A 44 19.26 -50.19 3.91
CA HIS A 44 19.72 -48.85 3.59
C HIS A 44 18.73 -47.82 4.19
N VAL A 45 19.10 -47.17 5.28
CA VAL A 45 18.29 -46.12 5.93
C VAL A 45 18.71 -44.78 5.39
N ASN A 46 17.76 -44.06 4.80
CA ASN A 46 17.96 -42.66 4.38
C ASN A 46 17.54 -41.71 5.50
N TYR A 47 18.42 -40.84 5.95
CA TYR A 47 18.13 -39.84 6.98
C TYR A 47 17.71 -38.50 6.39
N TYR A 48 16.52 -38.03 6.73
CA TYR A 48 15.93 -36.81 6.16
C TYR A 48 16.02 -35.58 7.08
N THR A 49 16.83 -35.63 8.15
CA THR A 49 16.94 -34.57 9.18
C THR A 49 17.45 -33.24 8.67
N VAL A 50 18.17 -33.22 7.54
CA VAL A 50 18.69 -31.98 6.93
C VAL A 50 17.54 -31.09 6.46
N ILE A 51 16.41 -31.64 5.99
CA ILE A 51 15.28 -30.88 5.46
C ILE A 51 14.58 -30.05 6.58
N PRO A 52 14.14 -30.64 7.69
CA PRO A 52 13.58 -29.85 8.79
C PRO A 52 14.58 -28.86 9.41
N MET A 53 15.89 -29.14 9.40
CA MET A 53 16.90 -28.17 9.82
C MET A 53 16.94 -26.96 8.89
N LEU A 54 16.93 -27.18 7.56
CA LEU A 54 16.88 -26.12 6.57
C LEU A 54 15.60 -25.27 6.69
N ALA A 55 14.45 -25.92 6.85
CA ALA A 55 13.18 -25.27 7.04
C ALA A 55 13.12 -24.46 8.35
N PHE A 56 13.68 -25.00 9.43
CA PHE A 56 13.80 -24.30 10.69
C PHE A 56 14.69 -23.05 10.57
N PHE A 57 15.82 -23.17 9.87
CA PHE A 57 16.69 -22.03 9.59
C PHE A 57 15.95 -20.95 8.78
N ALA A 58 15.28 -21.32 7.69
CA ALA A 58 14.52 -20.38 6.86
C ALA A 58 13.39 -19.69 7.64
N ASN A 59 12.66 -20.42 8.50
CA ASN A 59 11.63 -19.84 9.37
C ASN A 59 12.23 -18.83 10.38
N ASN A 60 13.39 -19.14 10.96
CA ASN A 60 14.06 -18.19 11.88
C ASN A 60 14.53 -16.91 11.15
N VAL A 61 15.03 -17.03 9.91
CA VAL A 61 15.35 -15.87 9.08
C VAL A 61 14.08 -15.04 8.76
N GLY A 62 12.95 -15.71 8.48
CA GLY A 62 11.65 -15.05 8.29
C GLY A 62 11.21 -14.29 9.55
N LYS A 63 11.31 -14.89 10.73
CA LYS A 63 11.04 -14.23 12.03
C LYS A 63 11.99 -13.05 12.30
N LEU A 64 13.26 -13.20 11.97
CA LEU A 64 14.23 -12.11 12.08
C LEU A 64 13.83 -10.92 11.19
N TYR A 65 13.40 -11.18 9.95
CA TYR A 65 12.94 -10.13 9.05
C TYR A 65 11.69 -9.43 9.58
N MET A 66 10.77 -10.13 10.21
CA MET A 66 9.62 -9.55 10.90
C MET A 66 10.05 -8.62 12.03
N VAL A 67 10.93 -9.07 12.93
CA VAL A 67 11.42 -8.25 14.05
C VAL A 67 12.17 -7.00 13.55
N LEU A 68 13.03 -7.15 12.55
CA LEU A 68 13.77 -6.03 11.97
C LEU A 68 12.83 -5.01 11.31
N ARG A 69 11.77 -5.48 10.63
CA ARG A 69 10.71 -4.61 10.08
C ARG A 69 10.03 -3.81 11.19
N VAL A 70 9.62 -4.47 12.26
CA VAL A 70 8.97 -3.82 13.41
C VAL A 70 9.88 -2.78 14.03
N LYS A 71 11.16 -3.08 14.21
CA LYS A 71 12.17 -2.14 14.74
C LYS A 71 12.32 -0.90 13.85
N ASP A 72 12.42 -1.09 12.53
CA ASP A 72 12.59 0.01 11.58
C ASP A 72 11.33 0.89 11.53
N ASN A 73 10.14 0.29 11.48
CA ASN A 73 8.86 0.99 11.52
C ASN A 73 8.62 1.74 12.84
N PHE A 74 9.04 1.16 13.97
CA PHE A 74 8.91 1.80 15.29
C PHE A 74 9.66 3.13 15.34
N LYS A 75 10.85 3.21 14.76
CA LYS A 75 11.60 4.47 14.66
C LYS A 75 10.81 5.57 13.93
N PHE A 76 10.07 5.21 12.90
CA PHE A 76 9.22 6.14 12.16
C PHE A 76 8.00 6.58 12.99
N VAL A 77 7.29 5.63 13.60
CA VAL A 77 6.10 5.93 14.41
C VAL A 77 6.45 6.79 15.62
N SER A 78 7.57 6.53 16.28
CA SER A 78 8.03 7.27 17.46
C SER A 78 8.76 8.58 17.14
N SER A 79 9.03 8.87 15.86
CA SER A 79 9.71 10.11 15.45
C SER A 79 8.82 11.34 15.67
N LYS A 80 9.46 12.48 15.97
CA LYS A 80 8.77 13.78 16.02
C LYS A 80 8.24 14.16 14.63
N GLY A 81 7.11 14.83 14.60
CA GLY A 81 6.47 15.32 13.38
C GLY A 81 5.04 14.81 13.23
N GLN A 82 4.26 15.54 12.44
CA GLN A 82 2.87 15.21 12.18
C GLN A 82 2.77 13.84 11.48
N LYS A 83 1.81 13.03 11.91
CA LYS A 83 1.49 11.72 11.33
C LYS A 83 0.11 11.77 10.69
N TYR A 84 -0.03 11.02 9.60
CA TYR A 84 -1.29 10.83 8.89
C TYR A 84 -1.58 9.34 8.82
N ALA A 85 -2.78 8.96 9.22
CA ALA A 85 -3.25 7.58 9.09
C ALA A 85 -4.03 7.42 7.80
N SER A 86 -3.74 6.36 7.05
CA SER A 86 -4.50 6.05 5.84
C SER A 86 -5.69 5.15 6.15
N LYS A 87 -6.81 5.41 5.50
CA LYS A 87 -8.07 4.67 5.60
C LYS A 87 -8.66 4.36 4.24
N ILE A 88 -9.60 3.43 4.24
CA ILE A 88 -10.49 3.19 3.10
C ILE A 88 -11.83 3.87 3.39
N TYR A 89 -12.36 4.56 2.39
CA TYR A 89 -13.65 5.22 2.49
C TYR A 89 -14.78 4.20 2.55
N ASN A 90 -15.62 4.27 3.58
CA ASN A 90 -16.55 3.20 3.91
C ASN A 90 -17.95 3.32 3.27
N ASN A 91 -18.31 4.49 2.70
CA ASN A 91 -19.62 4.66 2.08
C ASN A 91 -19.56 4.30 0.59
N GLU A 92 -19.98 3.08 0.26
CA GLU A 92 -19.92 2.54 -1.09
C GLU A 92 -20.76 3.33 -2.10
N SER A 93 -21.94 3.83 -1.73
CA SER A 93 -22.81 4.59 -2.64
C SER A 93 -22.20 5.93 -3.04
N VAL A 94 -21.61 6.64 -2.09
CA VAL A 94 -20.91 7.91 -2.34
C VAL A 94 -19.61 7.66 -3.10
N ALA A 95 -18.88 6.62 -2.74
CA ALA A 95 -17.66 6.21 -3.45
C ALA A 95 -17.94 5.87 -4.92
N MET A 96 -19.07 5.21 -5.23
CA MET A 96 -19.50 4.97 -6.61
C MET A 96 -19.75 6.26 -7.39
N GLN A 97 -20.39 7.25 -6.77
CA GLN A 97 -20.60 8.56 -7.40
C GLN A 97 -19.28 9.28 -7.65
N MET A 98 -18.36 9.25 -6.68
CA MET A 98 -17.03 9.84 -6.82
C MET A 98 -16.23 9.22 -7.96
N MET A 99 -16.33 7.90 -8.15
CA MET A 99 -15.58 7.18 -9.18
C MET A 99 -16.30 7.08 -10.53
N SER A 100 -17.53 7.58 -10.62
CA SER A 100 -18.29 7.59 -11.88
C SER A 100 -17.50 8.29 -13.00
N GLY A 101 -17.30 7.62 -14.13
CA GLY A 101 -16.52 8.12 -15.28
C GLY A 101 -15.01 7.82 -15.22
N THR A 102 -14.51 7.23 -14.14
CA THR A 102 -13.12 6.71 -14.09
C THR A 102 -13.02 5.32 -14.71
N ALA A 103 -11.79 4.83 -14.90
CA ALA A 103 -11.53 3.50 -15.43
C ALA A 103 -11.71 2.37 -14.39
N ALA A 104 -11.92 2.70 -13.12
CA ALA A 104 -11.99 1.71 -12.04
C ALA A 104 -13.39 1.10 -11.89
N ASP A 105 -13.44 -0.24 -11.79
CA ASP A 105 -14.69 -1.00 -11.71
C ASP A 105 -15.30 -1.07 -10.30
N ARG A 106 -14.51 -0.84 -9.25
CA ARG A 106 -14.94 -0.94 -7.85
C ARG A 106 -14.56 0.30 -7.06
N PRO A 107 -15.44 0.80 -6.16
CA PRO A 107 -15.20 2.04 -5.45
C PRO A 107 -14.44 1.85 -4.13
N ILE A 108 -13.18 1.41 -4.18
CA ILE A 108 -12.33 1.26 -2.99
C ILE A 108 -11.31 2.40 -2.96
N ILE A 109 -11.66 3.48 -2.27
CA ILE A 109 -10.91 4.73 -2.24
C ILE A 109 -10.05 4.77 -0.99
N ALA A 110 -8.72 4.91 -1.17
CA ALA A 110 -7.79 5.16 -0.08
C ALA A 110 -7.58 6.67 0.10
N TYR A 111 -7.60 7.14 1.33
CA TYR A 111 -7.30 8.53 1.70
C TYR A 111 -6.47 8.58 2.98
N GLN A 112 -5.92 9.75 3.31
CA GLN A 112 -5.17 9.96 4.55
C GLN A 112 -5.80 11.09 5.36
N HIS A 113 -5.71 10.98 6.69
CA HIS A 113 -6.19 12.00 7.62
C HIS A 113 -5.16 12.20 8.75
N LYS A 114 -5.17 13.37 9.31
CA LYS A 114 -4.26 13.72 10.41
C LYS A 114 -4.59 12.93 11.67
N THR A 115 -3.58 12.39 12.35
CA THR A 115 -3.74 11.67 13.60
C THR A 115 -2.71 12.12 14.63
N GLU A 116 -3.10 12.19 15.89
CA GLU A 116 -2.18 12.51 16.96
C GLU A 116 -1.41 11.29 17.43
N PHE A 117 -2.08 10.12 17.51
CA PHE A 117 -1.46 8.90 18.00
C PHE A 117 -1.80 7.66 17.18
N PRO A 118 -0.78 7.02 16.54
CA PRO A 118 -0.95 5.71 15.89
C PRO A 118 -1.06 4.57 16.90
N SER A 119 -2.27 4.07 17.12
CA SER A 119 -2.58 3.03 18.09
C SER A 119 -2.35 1.60 17.57
N ASN A 120 -2.25 0.63 18.48
CA ASN A 120 -2.18 -0.81 18.17
C ASN A 120 -1.00 -1.25 17.28
N PHE A 121 0.07 -0.46 17.19
CA PHE A 121 1.21 -0.73 16.30
C PHE A 121 1.78 -2.15 16.46
N LEU A 122 2.14 -2.55 17.68
CA LEU A 122 2.72 -3.88 17.92
C LEU A 122 1.73 -5.01 17.61
N LYS A 123 0.46 -4.83 18.02
CA LYS A 123 -0.59 -5.83 17.75
C LYS A 123 -0.78 -6.08 16.26
N ILE A 124 -0.79 -5.03 15.45
CA ILE A 124 -0.93 -5.13 13.99
C ILE A 124 0.36 -5.70 13.37
N SER A 125 1.53 -5.27 13.86
CA SER A 125 2.83 -5.68 13.32
C SER A 125 3.13 -7.17 13.50
N TYR A 126 2.64 -7.79 14.57
CA TYR A 126 2.80 -9.20 14.89
C TYR A 126 1.53 -10.04 14.61
N ALA A 127 0.52 -9.47 13.98
CA ALA A 127 -0.67 -10.23 13.61
C ALA A 127 -0.33 -11.29 12.54
N PRO A 128 -1.03 -12.45 12.54
CA PRO A 128 -0.78 -13.55 11.63
C PRO A 128 -0.80 -13.14 10.16
N ASP A 129 0.08 -13.71 9.39
CA ASP A 129 0.16 -13.55 7.95
C ASP A 129 -0.40 -14.79 7.20
N PRO A 130 -0.61 -14.74 5.88
CA PRO A 130 -1.21 -15.86 5.14
C PRO A 130 -0.38 -17.13 5.16
N SER A 131 0.93 -17.04 5.39
CA SER A 131 1.78 -18.22 5.51
C SER A 131 1.53 -18.96 6.82
N GLU A 132 1.24 -18.23 7.90
CA GLU A 132 0.82 -18.82 9.18
C GLU A 132 -0.57 -19.44 9.08
N ASP A 133 -1.52 -18.79 8.38
CA ASP A 133 -2.84 -19.36 8.11
C ASP A 133 -2.75 -20.66 7.32
N LEU A 134 -1.90 -20.69 6.27
CA LEU A 134 -1.65 -21.90 5.50
C LEU A 134 -1.04 -23.01 6.39
N ALA A 135 0.01 -22.68 7.13
CA ALA A 135 0.72 -23.64 7.98
C ALA A 135 -0.20 -24.20 9.08
N SER A 136 -1.06 -23.35 9.66
CA SER A 136 -1.99 -23.78 10.71
C SER A 136 -3.00 -24.83 10.24
N LYS A 137 -3.40 -24.79 8.98
CA LYS A 137 -4.35 -25.73 8.36
C LYS A 137 -3.64 -26.93 7.76
N LEU A 138 -2.52 -26.69 7.07
CA LEU A 138 -1.81 -27.73 6.30
C LEU A 138 -1.05 -28.69 7.20
N ALA A 139 -0.39 -28.20 8.27
CA ALA A 139 0.45 -29.03 9.13
C ALA A 139 -0.31 -30.18 9.83
N PRO A 140 -1.49 -29.99 10.42
CA PRO A 140 -2.27 -31.11 10.98
C PRO A 140 -2.69 -32.12 9.90
N ILE A 141 -3.12 -31.63 8.72
CA ILE A 141 -3.57 -32.48 7.61
C ILE A 141 -2.41 -33.35 7.11
N THR A 142 -1.26 -32.75 6.84
CA THR A 142 -0.07 -33.49 6.36
C THR A 142 0.46 -34.45 7.41
N THR A 143 0.41 -34.08 8.70
CA THR A 143 0.80 -34.97 9.81
C THR A 143 -0.10 -36.20 9.86
N ILE A 144 -1.41 -36.05 9.83
CA ILE A 144 -2.37 -37.17 9.86
C ILE A 144 -2.19 -38.05 8.61
N ALA A 145 -2.08 -37.43 7.43
CA ALA A 145 -1.84 -38.16 6.18
C ALA A 145 -0.53 -38.98 6.25
N SER A 146 0.54 -38.38 6.77
CA SER A 146 1.85 -39.07 6.94
C SER A 146 1.74 -40.27 7.88
N ILE A 147 0.99 -40.17 8.96
CA ILE A 147 0.77 -41.31 9.90
C ILE A 147 -0.01 -42.42 9.19
N ILE A 148 -1.11 -42.10 8.50
CA ILE A 148 -1.94 -43.08 7.81
C ILE A 148 -1.11 -43.84 6.77
N ILE A 149 -0.35 -43.13 5.92
CA ILE A 149 0.46 -43.74 4.87
C ILE A 149 1.60 -44.60 5.46
N ALA A 150 2.26 -44.10 6.52
CA ALA A 150 3.30 -44.86 7.21
C ALA A 150 2.78 -46.14 7.84
N VAL A 151 1.61 -46.11 8.48
CA VAL A 151 0.97 -47.32 9.02
C VAL A 151 0.58 -48.29 7.91
N MET A 152 -0.03 -47.83 6.84
CA MET A 152 -0.38 -48.66 5.67
C MET A 152 0.88 -49.35 5.10
N TYR A 153 1.96 -48.58 4.93
CA TYR A 153 3.22 -49.11 4.42
C TYR A 153 3.83 -50.16 5.36
N GLY A 154 3.83 -49.87 6.67
CA GLY A 154 4.31 -50.79 7.69
C GLY A 154 3.54 -52.11 7.73
N VAL A 155 2.21 -52.09 7.56
CA VAL A 155 1.34 -53.27 7.47
C VAL A 155 1.65 -54.09 6.19
N VAL A 156 1.82 -53.41 5.04
CA VAL A 156 2.13 -54.09 3.77
C VAL A 156 3.51 -54.72 3.82
N LYS A 157 4.50 -54.09 4.44
CA LYS A 157 5.89 -54.62 4.54
C LYS A 157 6.12 -55.50 5.76
N LEU A 158 5.16 -55.59 6.67
CA LEU A 158 5.29 -56.27 7.99
C LEU A 158 6.54 -55.84 8.77
N SER A 159 6.92 -54.57 8.66
CA SER A 159 8.14 -54.00 9.22
C SER A 159 7.88 -52.64 9.87
N PHE A 160 8.17 -52.53 11.16
CA PHE A 160 8.10 -51.28 11.89
C PHE A 160 9.17 -50.26 11.42
N ALA A 161 10.37 -50.76 11.07
CA ALA A 161 11.44 -49.91 10.57
C ALA A 161 11.06 -49.26 9.22
N ASP A 162 10.40 -49.97 8.34
CA ASP A 162 9.89 -49.44 7.08
C ASP A 162 8.77 -48.42 7.28
N ALA A 163 7.87 -48.65 8.25
CA ALA A 163 6.83 -47.68 8.61
C ALA A 163 7.46 -46.37 9.13
N LEU A 164 8.48 -46.46 9.95
CA LEU A 164 9.18 -45.29 10.50
C LEU A 164 9.94 -44.51 9.42
N ASN A 165 10.62 -45.22 8.49
CA ASN A 165 11.28 -44.60 7.35
C ASN A 165 10.29 -43.90 6.42
N ALA A 166 9.12 -44.50 6.15
CA ALA A 166 8.05 -43.88 5.37
C ALA A 166 7.51 -42.61 6.08
N PHE A 167 7.30 -42.68 7.39
CA PHE A 167 6.88 -41.55 8.17
C PHE A 167 7.88 -40.39 8.10
N ALA A 168 9.18 -40.68 8.30
CA ALA A 168 10.25 -39.70 8.22
C ALA A 168 10.34 -39.06 6.82
N LEU A 169 10.27 -39.84 5.76
CA LEU A 169 10.27 -39.36 4.38
C LEU A 169 9.06 -38.45 4.09
N ILE A 170 7.85 -38.94 4.36
CA ILE A 170 6.63 -38.24 3.98
C ILE A 170 6.50 -36.92 4.78
N THR A 171 6.84 -36.96 6.07
CA THR A 171 6.88 -35.71 6.87
C THR A 171 7.93 -34.74 6.36
N ALA A 172 9.13 -35.19 5.98
CA ALA A 172 10.19 -34.31 5.47
C ALA A 172 9.80 -33.64 4.14
N VAL A 173 9.21 -34.38 3.20
CA VAL A 173 8.76 -33.86 1.90
C VAL A 173 7.58 -32.89 2.05
N SER A 174 6.75 -33.11 3.08
CA SER A 174 5.59 -32.27 3.36
C SER A 174 5.92 -30.95 4.06
N VAL A 175 7.19 -30.69 4.42
CA VAL A 175 7.60 -29.42 5.06
C VAL A 175 7.72 -28.31 4.03
N PRO A 176 6.94 -27.23 4.12
CA PRO A 176 7.16 -26.05 3.28
C PRO A 176 8.38 -25.28 3.80
N VAL A 177 9.51 -25.36 3.09
CA VAL A 177 10.83 -24.89 3.58
C VAL A 177 10.91 -23.37 3.77
N ALA A 178 10.11 -22.59 3.02
CA ALA A 178 10.26 -21.13 2.98
C ALA A 178 9.04 -20.36 3.52
N THR A 179 8.22 -20.97 4.37
CA THR A 179 6.91 -20.45 4.81
C THR A 179 6.96 -18.99 5.25
N LEU A 180 7.63 -18.70 6.33
CA LEU A 180 7.72 -17.34 6.87
C LEU A 180 8.64 -16.42 6.06
N LEU A 181 9.68 -16.98 5.45
CA LEU A 181 10.64 -16.20 4.67
C LEU A 181 10.00 -15.60 3.41
N SER A 182 9.17 -16.37 2.71
CA SER A 182 8.53 -15.96 1.46
C SER A 182 7.55 -14.78 1.62
N VAL A 183 6.99 -14.57 2.81
CA VAL A 183 6.12 -13.44 3.13
C VAL A 183 6.90 -12.30 3.76
N ASN A 184 7.73 -12.58 4.77
CA ASN A 184 8.39 -11.53 5.53
C ASN A 184 9.54 -10.84 4.78
N ALA A 185 10.21 -11.53 3.83
CA ALA A 185 11.25 -10.92 3.03
C ALA A 185 10.71 -9.79 2.10
N PRO A 186 9.69 -10.05 1.25
CA PRO A 186 9.13 -9.01 0.40
C PRO A 186 8.44 -7.90 1.20
N VAL A 187 7.70 -8.20 2.28
CA VAL A 187 7.08 -7.19 3.13
C VAL A 187 8.13 -6.27 3.77
N ARG A 188 9.25 -6.83 4.26
CA ARG A 188 10.34 -6.01 4.80
C ARG A 188 10.99 -5.13 3.73
N LYS A 189 11.19 -5.66 2.51
CA LYS A 189 11.73 -4.87 1.39
C LYS A 189 10.81 -3.69 1.08
N LEU A 190 9.49 -3.92 0.99
CA LEU A 190 8.50 -2.85 0.82
C LEU A 190 8.59 -1.83 1.95
N CYS A 191 8.56 -2.26 3.22
CA CYS A 191 8.63 -1.34 4.36
C CYS A 191 9.89 -0.46 4.34
N LYS A 192 11.06 -1.01 3.98
CA LYS A 192 12.28 -0.20 3.83
C LYS A 192 12.14 0.87 2.74
N THR A 193 11.54 0.52 1.61
CA THR A 193 11.27 1.49 0.55
C THR A 193 10.28 2.56 1.03
N LEU A 194 9.21 2.17 1.71
CA LEU A 194 8.20 3.10 2.21
C LEU A 194 8.78 4.08 3.24
N LEU A 195 9.67 3.63 4.10
CA LEU A 195 10.34 4.50 5.08
C LEU A 195 11.15 5.61 4.40
N SER A 196 11.78 5.35 3.25
CA SER A 196 12.49 6.39 2.50
C SER A 196 11.56 7.42 1.84
N TYR A 197 10.29 7.07 1.66
CA TYR A 197 9.23 7.98 1.18
C TYR A 197 8.47 8.66 2.31
N GLY A 198 8.81 8.39 3.57
CA GLY A 198 8.10 8.96 4.73
C GLY A 198 6.76 8.28 4.99
N SER A 199 6.67 7.00 4.74
CA SER A 199 5.52 6.16 5.09
C SER A 199 5.94 4.84 5.72
N MET A 200 5.06 4.20 6.48
CA MET A 200 5.30 2.90 7.07
C MET A 200 4.07 2.01 6.98
N LEU A 201 4.32 0.71 6.88
CA LEU A 201 3.32 -0.35 6.81
C LEU A 201 3.55 -1.32 7.98
N SER A 202 2.60 -1.47 8.91
CA SER A 202 2.81 -2.25 10.12
C SER A 202 3.04 -3.74 9.85
N GLY A 203 2.27 -4.34 8.94
CA GLY A 203 2.40 -5.76 8.62
C GLY A 203 1.44 -6.20 7.53
N TYR A 204 1.25 -7.53 7.41
CA TYR A 204 0.35 -8.07 6.40
C TYR A 204 -1.13 -7.64 6.56
N PRO A 205 -1.69 -7.44 7.77
CA PRO A 205 -3.03 -6.88 7.91
C PRO A 205 -3.21 -5.54 7.21
N SER A 206 -2.15 -4.71 7.18
CA SER A 206 -2.16 -3.46 6.44
C SER A 206 -2.18 -3.70 4.92
N VAL A 207 -1.39 -4.68 4.43
CA VAL A 207 -1.46 -5.10 3.02
C VAL A 207 -2.88 -5.53 2.67
N LYS A 208 -3.51 -6.38 3.51
CA LYS A 208 -4.88 -6.87 3.32
C LYS A 208 -5.91 -5.73 3.25
N GLN A 209 -5.71 -4.65 4.01
CA GLN A 209 -6.63 -3.51 4.02
C GLN A 209 -6.57 -2.69 2.74
N PHE A 210 -5.37 -2.50 2.17
CA PHE A 210 -5.16 -1.58 1.04
C PHE A 210 -4.92 -2.28 -0.30
N CYS A 211 -4.79 -3.60 -0.33
CA CYS A 211 -4.42 -4.35 -1.53
C CYS A 211 -5.48 -4.34 -2.65
N ASP A 212 -6.72 -4.03 -2.34
CA ASP A 212 -7.83 -3.96 -3.29
C ASP A 212 -8.23 -2.51 -3.60
N SER A 213 -7.42 -1.52 -3.19
CA SER A 213 -7.66 -0.11 -3.49
C SER A 213 -7.62 0.13 -5.00
N THR A 214 -8.66 0.79 -5.51
CA THR A 214 -8.84 1.13 -6.92
C THR A 214 -8.70 2.62 -7.18
N ALA A 215 -8.73 3.43 -6.12
CA ALA A 215 -8.49 4.86 -6.22
C ALA A 215 -7.77 5.41 -4.99
N ILE A 216 -7.06 6.51 -5.20
CA ILE A 216 -6.43 7.32 -4.15
C ILE A 216 -6.99 8.73 -4.25
N MET A 217 -7.40 9.29 -3.11
CA MET A 217 -7.80 10.67 -3.03
C MET A 217 -6.62 11.56 -2.67
N ILE A 218 -6.51 12.68 -3.36
CA ILE A 218 -5.45 13.68 -3.20
C ILE A 218 -6.09 15.06 -3.18
N ASP A 219 -5.68 15.90 -2.23
CA ASP A 219 -6.02 17.31 -2.24
C ASP A 219 -5.17 18.09 -3.25
N ALA A 220 -5.72 19.12 -3.87
CA ALA A 220 -4.97 19.94 -4.82
C ALA A 220 -3.75 20.63 -4.19
N ASN A 221 -3.78 20.94 -2.88
CA ASN A 221 -2.61 21.44 -2.15
C ASN A 221 -1.50 20.40 -1.99
N GLU A 222 -1.85 19.11 -1.96
CA GLU A 222 -0.87 18.02 -1.99
C GLU A 222 -0.37 17.73 -3.41
N LEU A 223 -1.22 17.93 -4.41
CA LEU A 223 -0.89 17.81 -5.82
C LEU A 223 0.06 18.92 -6.27
N PHE A 224 -0.21 20.15 -5.81
CA PHE A 224 0.58 21.34 -6.08
C PHE A 224 1.07 21.97 -4.77
N PRO A 225 2.10 21.40 -4.12
CA PRO A 225 2.68 21.96 -2.90
C PRO A 225 3.28 23.35 -3.16
N ALA A 226 3.70 24.06 -2.10
CA ALA A 226 4.39 25.32 -2.20
C ALA A 226 5.51 25.24 -3.26
N GLU A 227 5.71 26.28 -4.05
CA GLU A 227 6.65 26.37 -5.19
C GLU A 227 6.22 25.64 -6.48
N SER A 228 5.17 24.82 -6.46
CA SER A 228 4.66 24.16 -7.67
C SER A 228 3.84 25.09 -8.56
N ILE A 229 3.32 26.18 -8.02
CA ILE A 229 2.61 27.23 -8.77
C ILE A 229 3.44 28.50 -8.72
N SER A 230 3.89 28.95 -9.87
CA SER A 230 4.64 30.20 -10.01
C SER A 230 3.74 31.31 -10.56
N LEU A 231 3.81 32.50 -9.95
CA LEU A 231 3.19 33.72 -10.47
C LEU A 231 4.12 34.32 -11.53
N GLU A 232 3.72 34.27 -12.81
CA GLU A 232 4.53 34.81 -13.92
C GLU A 232 4.22 36.27 -14.25
N GLY A 233 3.11 36.80 -13.75
CA GLY A 233 2.76 38.19 -13.91
C GLY A 233 1.42 38.58 -13.31
N ILE A 234 1.30 39.86 -12.98
CA ILE A 234 0.06 40.50 -12.58
C ILE A 234 -0.22 41.59 -13.59
N LYS A 235 -1.42 41.60 -14.12
CA LYS A 235 -1.91 42.68 -14.99
C LYS A 235 -3.03 43.41 -14.31
N THR A 236 -2.92 44.71 -14.16
CA THR A 236 -3.91 45.58 -13.53
C THR A 236 -4.72 46.31 -14.59
N PHE A 237 -5.97 46.60 -14.29
CA PHE A 237 -6.93 47.21 -15.24
C PHE A 237 -7.47 48.56 -14.84
N GLU A 238 -7.49 48.94 -13.56
CA GLU A 238 -7.95 50.24 -13.05
C GLU A 238 -6.96 50.81 -12.04
N ASP A 239 -7.00 52.17 -11.86
CA ASP A 239 -6.26 52.92 -10.82
C ASP A 239 -6.92 52.77 -9.43
N TYR A 240 -7.29 51.58 -9.06
CA TYR A 240 -7.70 51.25 -7.69
C TYR A 240 -6.46 51.09 -6.81
N SER A 241 -6.61 51.20 -5.49
CA SER A 241 -5.54 50.76 -4.58
C SER A 241 -5.31 49.27 -4.82
N ILE A 242 -4.38 48.99 -5.73
CA ILE A 242 -4.09 47.66 -6.25
C ILE A 242 -3.69 46.73 -5.10
N ASP A 243 -2.92 47.29 -4.15
CA ASP A 243 -2.40 46.56 -3.00
C ASP A 243 -3.53 46.06 -2.09
N GLU A 244 -4.49 46.92 -1.71
CA GLU A 244 -5.63 46.49 -0.88
C GLU A 244 -6.51 45.47 -1.57
N SER A 245 -6.76 45.63 -2.86
CA SER A 245 -7.59 44.67 -3.63
C SER A 245 -6.88 43.33 -3.85
N LEU A 246 -5.57 43.38 -4.02
CA LEU A 246 -4.73 42.17 -4.11
C LEU A 246 -4.76 41.40 -2.79
N LEU A 247 -4.61 42.10 -1.65
CA LEU A 247 -4.69 41.48 -0.33
C LEU A 247 -6.07 40.87 -0.05
N CYS A 248 -7.17 41.48 -0.52
CA CYS A 248 -8.49 40.87 -0.46
C CYS A 248 -8.58 39.58 -1.28
N GLY A 249 -8.05 39.58 -2.50
CA GLY A 249 -8.00 38.37 -3.34
C GLY A 249 -7.19 37.24 -2.70
N ILE A 250 -6.03 37.56 -2.15
CA ILE A 250 -5.17 36.61 -1.45
C ILE A 250 -5.86 36.06 -0.18
N ALA A 251 -6.56 36.92 0.59
CA ALA A 251 -7.30 36.49 1.76
C ALA A 251 -8.36 35.43 1.41
N ILE A 252 -9.12 35.65 0.32
CA ILE A 252 -10.12 34.71 -0.18
C ILE A 252 -9.47 33.40 -0.63
N LEU A 253 -8.36 33.45 -1.36
CA LEU A 253 -7.62 32.27 -1.79
C LEU A 253 -7.12 31.44 -0.59
N LYS A 254 -6.60 32.09 0.46
CA LYS A 254 -6.12 31.44 1.68
C LYS A 254 -7.26 30.81 2.49
N GLU A 255 -8.36 31.53 2.67
CA GLU A 255 -9.53 31.02 3.37
C GLU A 255 -10.14 29.79 2.67
N ALA A 256 -10.19 29.82 1.34
CA ALA A 256 -10.63 28.71 0.53
C ALA A 256 -9.62 27.55 0.46
N GLN A 257 -8.45 27.67 1.08
CA GLN A 257 -7.33 26.70 0.94
C GLN A 257 -6.98 26.44 -0.55
N ASN A 258 -7.03 27.46 -1.38
CA ASN A 258 -6.74 27.37 -2.80
C ASN A 258 -5.22 27.30 -3.03
N PRO A 259 -4.71 26.34 -3.82
CA PRO A 259 -3.26 26.18 -4.02
C PRO A 259 -2.58 27.39 -4.68
N ILE A 260 -3.31 28.23 -5.42
CA ILE A 260 -2.79 29.48 -6.00
C ILE A 260 -2.31 30.43 -4.90
N ALA A 261 -2.89 30.38 -3.69
CA ALA A 261 -2.51 31.26 -2.59
C ALA A 261 -1.00 31.18 -2.27
N ASN A 262 -0.40 30.00 -2.43
CA ASN A 262 1.01 29.78 -2.17
C ASN A 262 1.93 30.61 -3.10
N ALA A 263 1.47 30.92 -4.31
CA ALA A 263 2.22 31.76 -5.26
C ALA A 263 2.36 33.21 -4.83
N PHE A 264 1.56 33.66 -3.84
CA PHE A 264 1.59 35.00 -3.31
C PHE A 264 2.28 35.14 -1.94
N ASP A 265 2.82 34.06 -1.39
CA ASP A 265 3.43 34.11 -0.05
C ASP A 265 4.61 35.08 0.04
N SER A 266 5.42 35.24 -1.03
CA SER A 266 6.49 36.22 -1.10
C SER A 266 5.94 37.66 -1.12
N VAL A 267 4.82 37.92 -1.83
CA VAL A 267 4.17 39.19 -1.92
C VAL A 267 3.60 39.63 -0.57
N VAL A 268 2.97 38.70 0.14
CA VAL A 268 2.43 38.95 1.49
C VAL A 268 3.54 39.20 2.51
N ALA A 269 4.67 38.51 2.41
CA ALA A 269 5.79 38.67 3.31
C ALA A 269 6.49 40.04 3.15
N GLU A 270 6.43 40.65 1.97
CA GLU A 270 7.04 41.96 1.68
C GLU A 270 6.14 43.14 2.10
N THR A 271 4.82 42.96 2.21
CA THR A 271 3.86 44.05 2.44
C THR A 271 3.71 44.45 3.90
N GLU A 272 4.23 43.73 4.89
CA GLU A 272 4.03 43.98 6.33
C GLU A 272 2.55 44.15 6.77
N GLU A 273 1.59 44.07 5.85
CA GLU A 273 0.16 44.28 6.10
C GLU A 273 -0.52 42.99 6.50
N THR A 274 -1.45 43.08 7.44
CA THR A 274 -2.29 41.91 7.82
C THR A 274 -3.39 41.70 6.78
N LEU A 275 -3.58 40.42 6.39
CA LEU A 275 -4.68 40.06 5.50
C LEU A 275 -6.03 40.43 6.13
N PRO A 276 -6.97 40.98 5.32
CA PRO A 276 -8.31 41.32 5.81
C PRO A 276 -9.07 40.05 6.23
N GLU A 277 -9.95 40.21 7.23
CA GLU A 277 -10.83 39.16 7.68
C GLU A 277 -11.90 38.86 6.62
N VAL A 278 -12.07 37.58 6.29
CA VAL A 278 -13.02 37.08 5.28
C VAL A 278 -14.32 36.70 5.98
N GLU A 279 -15.44 37.33 5.59
CA GLU A 279 -16.77 37.09 6.16
C GLU A 279 -17.34 35.72 5.71
N SER A 280 -17.19 35.41 4.43
CA SER A 280 -17.62 34.14 3.84
C SER A 280 -16.95 33.90 2.49
N VAL A 281 -16.79 32.63 2.14
CA VAL A 281 -16.28 32.17 0.83
C VAL A 281 -17.17 31.07 0.29
N LEU A 282 -17.51 31.16 -0.98
CA LEU A 282 -18.20 30.12 -1.75
C LEU A 282 -17.33 29.76 -2.95
N TYR A 283 -17.04 28.47 -3.12
CA TYR A 283 -16.46 27.95 -4.34
C TYR A 283 -17.56 27.57 -5.32
N GLU A 284 -17.53 28.14 -6.50
CA GLU A 284 -18.37 27.75 -7.61
C GLU A 284 -17.58 26.78 -8.51
N ASP A 285 -18.09 25.55 -8.62
CA ASP A 285 -17.43 24.47 -9.34
C ASP A 285 -17.02 24.91 -10.74
N GLU A 286 -15.77 24.62 -11.09
CA GLU A 286 -15.15 24.86 -12.41
C GLU A 286 -15.00 26.33 -12.81
N ILE A 287 -15.46 27.30 -12.03
CA ILE A 287 -15.39 28.71 -12.41
C ILE A 287 -14.67 29.63 -11.43
N GLY A 288 -14.65 29.34 -10.12
CA GLY A 288 -13.84 30.12 -9.17
C GLY A 288 -14.47 30.37 -7.80
N LEU A 289 -14.00 31.40 -7.11
CA LEU A 289 -14.35 31.77 -5.75
C LEU A 289 -15.11 33.07 -5.69
N VAL A 290 -16.14 33.09 -4.85
CA VAL A 290 -16.90 34.28 -4.50
C VAL A 290 -16.75 34.50 -3.00
N GLY A 291 -16.21 35.62 -2.59
CA GLY A 291 -16.05 35.96 -1.18
C GLY A 291 -16.55 37.35 -0.81
N TRP A 292 -16.72 37.58 0.50
CA TRP A 292 -17.13 38.87 1.04
C TRP A 292 -16.12 39.31 2.09
N ILE A 293 -15.69 40.58 1.93
CA ILE A 293 -14.77 41.26 2.85
C ILE A 293 -15.33 42.68 3.05
N LYS A 294 -15.61 43.09 4.28
CA LYS A 294 -16.21 44.38 4.63
C LYS A 294 -17.50 44.66 3.84
N SER A 295 -18.34 43.62 3.66
CA SER A 295 -19.57 43.64 2.86
C SER A 295 -19.37 43.93 1.35
N GLU A 296 -18.15 43.93 0.86
CA GLU A 296 -17.84 44.02 -0.57
C GLU A 296 -17.66 42.63 -1.15
N ARG A 297 -18.21 42.40 -2.34
CA ARG A 297 -18.04 41.14 -3.06
C ARG A 297 -16.73 41.14 -3.82
N ILE A 298 -15.94 40.09 -3.55
CA ILE A 298 -14.67 39.80 -4.22
C ILE A 298 -14.85 38.54 -5.05
N LEU A 299 -14.45 38.58 -6.31
CA LEU A 299 -14.45 37.42 -7.23
C LEU A 299 -13.01 37.06 -7.59
N VAL A 300 -12.66 35.79 -7.48
CA VAL A 300 -11.36 35.23 -7.92
C VAL A 300 -11.63 34.02 -8.78
N GLY A 301 -11.40 34.10 -10.09
CA GLY A 301 -11.71 32.94 -10.94
C GLY A 301 -11.58 33.19 -12.43
N SER A 302 -12.29 32.36 -13.20
CA SER A 302 -12.30 32.38 -14.65
C SER A 302 -13.06 33.56 -15.25
N ARG A 303 -12.92 33.74 -16.57
CA ARG A 303 -13.77 34.60 -17.38
C ARG A 303 -15.26 34.33 -17.13
N THR A 304 -15.66 33.06 -17.10
CA THR A 304 -17.05 32.65 -16.90
C THR A 304 -17.61 33.12 -15.56
N LEU A 305 -16.79 33.12 -14.50
CA LEU A 305 -17.18 33.68 -13.21
C LEU A 305 -17.45 35.17 -13.33
N MET A 306 -16.57 35.90 -14.01
CA MET A 306 -16.70 37.38 -14.19
C MET A 306 -17.98 37.69 -14.98
N GLU A 307 -18.21 36.99 -16.10
CA GLU A 307 -19.41 37.16 -16.93
C GLU A 307 -20.71 36.85 -16.16
N LYS A 308 -20.71 35.75 -15.36
CA LYS A 308 -21.84 35.35 -14.51
C LYS A 308 -22.26 36.48 -13.54
N TYR A 309 -21.28 37.21 -13.04
CA TYR A 309 -21.51 38.34 -12.11
C TYR A 309 -21.48 39.69 -12.78
N SER A 310 -21.59 39.74 -14.12
CA SER A 310 -21.67 40.97 -14.93
C SER A 310 -20.46 41.89 -14.77
N VAL A 311 -19.27 41.33 -14.63
CA VAL A 311 -17.99 42.05 -14.63
C VAL A 311 -17.43 42.04 -16.04
N GLU A 312 -17.14 43.21 -16.59
CA GLU A 312 -16.53 43.35 -17.90
C GLU A 312 -15.07 42.81 -17.87
N VAL A 313 -14.73 41.95 -18.82
CA VAL A 313 -13.39 41.39 -18.99
C VAL A 313 -12.85 41.64 -20.38
N PRO A 314 -11.53 41.73 -20.60
CA PRO A 314 -10.94 41.90 -21.91
C PRO A 314 -11.40 40.83 -22.89
N ASN A 315 -11.26 41.08 -24.20
CA ASN A 315 -11.60 40.08 -25.23
C ASN A 315 -10.75 38.83 -25.12
N MET A 316 -11.21 37.73 -25.72
CA MET A 316 -10.56 36.40 -25.66
C MET A 316 -9.16 36.41 -26.28
N GLU A 317 -8.96 37.18 -27.36
CA GLU A 317 -7.63 37.33 -27.98
C GLU A 317 -6.59 37.97 -27.05
N TYR A 318 -7.03 38.80 -26.12
CA TYR A 318 -6.15 39.36 -25.07
C TYR A 318 -5.73 38.28 -24.08
N GLU A 319 -6.66 37.45 -23.66
CA GLU A 319 -6.39 36.34 -22.72
C GLU A 319 -5.46 35.29 -23.33
N GLU A 320 -5.67 34.94 -24.61
CA GLU A 320 -4.85 33.95 -25.34
C GLU A 320 -3.35 34.31 -25.38
N LYS A 321 -3.01 35.60 -25.37
CA LYS A 321 -1.59 36.04 -25.29
C LYS A 321 -0.93 35.61 -24.00
N TYR A 322 -1.70 35.47 -22.92
CA TYR A 322 -1.20 35.13 -21.59
C TYR A 322 -1.33 33.62 -21.28
N THR A 323 -2.24 32.90 -21.90
CA THR A 323 -2.43 31.46 -21.71
C THR A 323 -1.49 30.60 -22.55
N SER A 324 -0.68 31.20 -23.43
CA SER A 324 0.31 30.48 -24.22
C SER A 324 1.32 29.72 -23.34
N ARG A 325 1.85 28.60 -23.82
CA ARG A 325 2.86 27.74 -23.14
C ARG A 325 2.40 27.11 -21.82
N GLY A 326 1.10 26.80 -21.70
CA GLY A 326 0.54 26.12 -20.52
C GLY A 326 0.38 26.99 -19.27
N ARG A 327 0.37 28.31 -19.45
CA ARG A 327 0.02 29.25 -18.40
C ARG A 327 -1.48 29.30 -18.21
N GLN A 328 -1.93 29.64 -16.99
CA GLN A 328 -3.33 29.80 -16.63
C GLN A 328 -3.58 31.27 -16.24
N VAL A 329 -4.80 31.74 -16.44
CA VAL A 329 -5.22 33.09 -16.14
C VAL A 329 -6.31 33.07 -15.09
N THR A 330 -6.16 33.84 -14.03
CA THR A 330 -7.15 34.03 -12.96
C THR A 330 -7.47 35.50 -12.84
N TYR A 331 -8.75 35.87 -12.93
CA TYR A 331 -9.22 37.25 -12.75
C TYR A 331 -9.56 37.55 -11.30
N LEU A 332 -9.30 38.80 -10.88
CA LEU A 332 -9.70 39.34 -9.61
C LEU A 332 -10.65 40.54 -9.86
N SER A 333 -11.82 40.47 -9.25
CA SER A 333 -12.78 41.59 -9.26
C SER A 333 -13.16 42.01 -7.84
N ARG A 334 -13.33 43.28 -7.60
CA ARG A 334 -13.81 43.85 -6.35
C ARG A 334 -15.00 44.78 -6.61
N ALA A 335 -16.08 44.63 -5.85
CA ALA A 335 -17.31 45.43 -5.97
C ALA A 335 -17.84 45.55 -7.40
N GLY A 336 -17.75 44.48 -8.21
CA GLY A 336 -18.25 44.44 -9.59
C GLY A 336 -17.34 45.07 -10.65
N ARG A 337 -16.11 45.46 -10.29
CA ARG A 337 -15.11 45.99 -11.22
C ARG A 337 -13.93 45.06 -11.34
N LEU A 338 -13.40 44.89 -12.56
CA LEU A 338 -12.19 44.10 -12.79
C LEU A 338 -10.96 44.87 -12.30
N VAL A 339 -10.22 44.30 -11.37
CA VAL A 339 -9.04 44.92 -10.74
C VAL A 339 -7.75 44.37 -11.35
N ALA A 340 -7.62 43.07 -11.40
CA ALA A 340 -6.38 42.43 -11.84
C ALA A 340 -6.62 41.09 -12.54
N MET A 341 -5.59 40.63 -13.22
CA MET A 341 -5.47 39.32 -13.82
C MET A 341 -4.13 38.73 -13.42
N PHE A 342 -4.15 37.54 -12.83
CA PHE A 342 -2.95 36.78 -12.48
C PHE A 342 -2.63 35.80 -13.56
N VAL A 343 -1.36 35.69 -13.93
CA VAL A 343 -0.85 34.68 -14.86
C VAL A 343 -0.01 33.71 -14.06
N THR A 344 -0.47 32.49 -13.97
CA THR A 344 0.17 31.43 -13.18
C THR A 344 0.64 30.28 -14.06
N ARG A 345 1.67 29.57 -13.62
CA ARG A 345 2.16 28.33 -14.23
C ARG A 345 2.21 27.23 -13.18
N TYR A 346 1.66 26.08 -13.55
CA TYR A 346 1.65 24.87 -12.74
C TYR A 346 2.79 23.95 -13.15
N THR A 347 3.57 23.49 -12.17
CA THR A 347 4.68 22.57 -12.37
C THR A 347 4.43 21.33 -11.51
N PRO A 348 4.42 20.11 -12.09
CA PRO A 348 4.19 18.91 -11.31
C PRO A 348 5.39 18.58 -10.43
N ASP A 349 5.15 18.08 -9.22
CA ASP A 349 6.18 17.46 -8.40
C ASP A 349 6.68 16.17 -9.06
N ALA A 350 7.98 16.06 -9.30
CA ALA A 350 8.57 14.95 -10.04
C ALA A 350 8.43 13.60 -9.31
N GLN A 351 8.49 13.62 -7.97
CA GLN A 351 8.34 12.42 -7.16
C GLN A 351 6.89 11.93 -7.20
N LEU A 352 5.94 12.84 -7.02
CA LEU A 352 4.51 12.51 -7.10
C LEU A 352 4.14 12.03 -8.51
N LYS A 353 4.63 12.70 -9.56
CA LYS A 353 4.42 12.26 -10.96
C LYS A 353 4.83 10.80 -11.16
N ALA A 354 6.03 10.43 -10.75
CA ALA A 354 6.51 9.06 -10.89
C ALA A 354 5.65 8.04 -10.11
N GLU A 355 5.16 8.41 -8.93
CA GLU A 355 4.33 7.52 -8.14
C GLU A 355 2.88 7.44 -8.66
N MET A 356 2.33 8.52 -9.22
CA MET A 356 1.02 8.49 -9.89
C MET A 356 1.06 7.61 -11.13
N GLN A 357 2.05 7.74 -11.99
CA GLN A 357 2.24 6.87 -13.17
C GLN A 357 2.38 5.39 -12.77
N ARG A 358 3.13 5.13 -11.70
CA ARG A 358 3.25 3.78 -11.16
C ARG A 358 1.93 3.23 -10.63
N ALA A 359 1.14 4.04 -9.94
CA ALA A 359 -0.16 3.66 -9.42
C ALA A 359 -1.14 3.37 -10.57
N GLU A 360 -1.17 4.23 -11.59
CA GLU A 360 -1.97 4.04 -12.79
C GLU A 360 -1.66 2.72 -13.51
N THR A 361 -0.38 2.39 -13.70
CA THR A 361 0.03 1.09 -14.29
C THR A 361 -0.43 -0.13 -13.48
N ASN A 362 -0.85 0.07 -12.23
CA ASN A 362 -1.45 -0.95 -11.36
C ASN A 362 -2.97 -0.82 -11.23
N GLY A 363 -3.62 -0.06 -12.11
CA GLY A 363 -5.08 0.09 -12.16
C GLY A 363 -5.65 0.99 -11.07
N ILE A 364 -4.85 1.90 -10.49
CA ILE A 364 -5.29 2.84 -9.46
C ILE A 364 -5.58 4.19 -10.11
N SER A 365 -6.80 4.69 -9.90
CA SER A 365 -7.25 6.01 -10.35
C SER A 365 -7.02 7.07 -9.26
N PHE A 366 -7.12 8.35 -9.64
CA PHE A 366 -6.93 9.47 -8.72
C PHE A 366 -8.19 10.33 -8.66
N LEU A 367 -8.65 10.60 -7.45
CA LEU A 367 -9.72 11.54 -7.16
C LEU A 367 -9.09 12.80 -6.59
N ILE A 368 -9.35 13.94 -7.20
CA ILE A 368 -8.73 15.22 -6.83
C ILE A 368 -9.81 16.13 -6.26
N ARG A 369 -9.60 16.58 -5.03
CA ARG A 369 -10.39 17.65 -4.42
C ARG A 369 -9.67 18.98 -4.64
N THR A 370 -10.38 19.98 -5.10
CA THR A 370 -9.81 21.30 -5.35
C THR A 370 -10.81 22.42 -5.10
N THR A 371 -10.29 23.57 -4.77
CA THR A 371 -10.98 24.87 -4.80
C THR A 371 -10.38 25.78 -5.89
N ASP A 372 -9.50 25.23 -6.71
CA ASP A 372 -8.87 25.90 -7.84
C ASP A 372 -9.51 25.44 -9.15
N TYR A 373 -10.24 26.34 -9.78
CA TYR A 373 -10.93 26.05 -11.05
C TYR A 373 -9.97 25.71 -12.20
N ASN A 374 -8.69 26.11 -12.11
CA ASN A 374 -7.67 25.75 -13.11
C ASN A 374 -7.28 24.27 -13.02
N VAL A 375 -7.47 23.62 -11.87
CA VAL A 375 -7.16 22.22 -11.68
C VAL A 375 -8.28 21.38 -12.30
N THR A 376 -8.15 21.11 -13.58
CA THR A 376 -9.06 20.28 -14.36
C THR A 376 -8.48 18.90 -14.65
N ASN A 377 -9.32 17.95 -15.07
CA ASN A 377 -8.86 16.62 -15.51
C ASN A 377 -7.80 16.74 -16.61
N ASP A 378 -7.99 17.64 -17.58
CA ASP A 378 -7.06 17.84 -18.70
C ASP A 378 -5.71 18.39 -18.24
N LEU A 379 -5.71 19.38 -17.33
CA LEU A 379 -4.49 19.96 -16.81
C LEU A 379 -3.67 18.89 -16.06
N VAL A 380 -4.32 18.15 -15.17
CA VAL A 380 -3.65 17.14 -14.36
C VAL A 380 -3.15 15.99 -15.24
N ALA A 381 -3.98 15.48 -16.16
CA ALA A 381 -3.58 14.43 -17.08
C ALA A 381 -2.33 14.82 -17.90
N LYS A 382 -2.29 16.05 -18.40
CA LYS A 382 -1.17 16.58 -19.19
C LYS A 382 0.10 16.78 -18.37
N LEU A 383 0.00 17.35 -17.16
CA LEU A 383 1.16 17.63 -16.31
C LEU A 383 1.79 16.37 -15.74
N TYR A 384 0.94 15.44 -15.30
CA TYR A 384 1.39 14.19 -14.67
C TYR A 384 1.59 13.06 -15.67
N ASP A 385 1.23 13.28 -16.96
CA ASP A 385 1.34 12.30 -18.05
C ASP A 385 0.57 11.01 -17.73
N LEU A 386 -0.72 11.17 -17.49
CA LEU A 386 -1.67 10.14 -17.11
C LEU A 386 -2.83 10.06 -18.09
N PHE A 387 -3.51 8.92 -18.14
CA PHE A 387 -4.72 8.78 -18.94
C PHE A 387 -5.86 9.61 -18.34
N TYR A 388 -6.62 10.26 -19.19
CA TYR A 388 -7.75 11.10 -18.77
C TYR A 388 -8.74 10.39 -17.84
N ARG A 389 -9.02 9.09 -18.09
CA ARG A 389 -9.94 8.28 -17.29
C ARG A 389 -9.34 7.79 -15.96
N SER A 390 -8.05 7.97 -15.75
CA SER A 390 -7.40 7.65 -14.46
C SER A 390 -7.53 8.78 -13.45
N ILE A 391 -8.11 9.92 -13.85
CA ILE A 391 -8.22 11.11 -13.03
C ILE A 391 -9.67 11.58 -13.01
N LYS A 392 -10.12 12.04 -11.84
CA LYS A 392 -11.37 12.74 -11.69
C LYS A 392 -11.22 13.86 -10.68
N VAL A 393 -11.44 15.10 -11.10
CA VAL A 393 -11.64 16.23 -10.21
C VAL A 393 -13.06 16.17 -9.68
N LEU A 394 -13.20 16.20 -8.36
CA LEU A 394 -14.49 16.05 -7.68
C LEU A 394 -15.25 17.36 -7.62
N PRO A 395 -16.56 17.38 -7.91
CA PRO A 395 -17.42 18.50 -7.58
C PRO A 395 -17.41 18.82 -6.08
N THR A 396 -17.62 20.07 -5.71
CA THR A 396 -17.52 20.55 -4.30
C THR A 396 -18.40 19.75 -3.34
N GLY A 397 -19.62 19.40 -3.74
CA GLY A 397 -20.52 18.63 -2.91
C GLY A 397 -19.96 17.25 -2.51
N LEU A 398 -19.29 16.57 -3.45
CA LEU A 398 -18.62 15.28 -3.17
C LEU A 398 -17.28 15.47 -2.44
N GLY A 399 -16.54 16.55 -2.76
CA GLY A 399 -15.29 16.89 -2.09
C GLY A 399 -15.50 17.24 -0.60
N ASN A 400 -16.55 17.96 -0.24
CA ASN A 400 -16.86 18.34 1.13
C ASN A 400 -17.23 17.15 2.02
N VAL A 401 -17.94 16.16 1.50
CA VAL A 401 -18.23 14.91 2.26
C VAL A 401 -16.95 14.18 2.67
N LEU A 402 -15.92 14.26 1.84
CA LEU A 402 -14.61 13.71 2.16
C LEU A 402 -13.83 14.62 3.12
N LYS A 403 -13.92 15.94 2.96
CA LYS A 403 -13.29 16.90 3.87
C LYS A 403 -13.77 16.70 5.31
N GLU A 404 -15.06 16.52 5.51
CA GLU A 404 -15.62 16.21 6.84
C GLU A 404 -15.04 14.90 7.42
N ALA A 405 -14.75 13.90 6.59
CA ALA A 405 -14.12 12.65 7.03
C ALA A 405 -12.61 12.80 7.32
N GLU A 406 -11.94 13.76 6.68
CA GLU A 406 -10.50 14.05 6.86
C GLU A 406 -10.22 15.02 7.99
N ASP A 407 -11.03 16.07 8.12
CA ASP A 407 -10.85 17.15 9.10
C ASP A 407 -11.21 16.70 10.53
N THR A 408 -11.89 15.57 10.69
CA THR A 408 -11.98 14.90 12.01
C THR A 408 -10.59 14.42 12.42
N VAL A 409 -9.86 15.28 13.14
CA VAL A 409 -8.62 14.89 13.81
C VAL A 409 -8.96 13.76 14.78
N GLU A 410 -8.69 12.53 14.39
CA GLU A 410 -8.82 11.43 15.33
C GLU A 410 -7.66 11.47 16.30
N GLU A 411 -7.96 11.63 17.60
CA GLU A 411 -6.94 11.51 18.66
C GLU A 411 -6.15 10.22 18.52
N THR A 412 -6.82 9.12 18.16
CA THR A 412 -6.17 7.82 17.99
C THR A 412 -6.65 7.10 16.74
N SER A 413 -5.74 6.80 15.83
CA SER A 413 -6.01 5.96 14.64
C SER A 413 -5.24 4.66 14.67
N ARG A 414 -5.78 3.60 14.06
CA ARG A 414 -5.08 2.33 13.93
C ARG A 414 -3.88 2.47 12.98
N SER A 415 -2.73 1.99 13.41
CA SER A 415 -1.45 2.14 12.68
C SER A 415 -1.26 1.14 11.53
N TYR A 416 -2.28 0.92 10.69
CA TYR A 416 -2.12 0.04 9.53
C TYR A 416 -1.12 0.63 8.53
N LEU A 417 -1.37 1.82 8.04
CA LEU A 417 -0.53 2.57 7.11
C LEU A 417 -0.44 4.00 7.62
N ILE A 418 0.77 4.46 7.94
CA ILE A 418 1.04 5.80 8.43
C ILE A 418 1.97 6.51 7.46
N THR A 419 1.67 7.77 7.16
CA THR A 419 2.43 8.61 6.24
C THR A 419 2.85 9.93 6.90
N ASN A 420 3.64 10.68 6.19
CA ASN A 420 4.03 12.06 6.54
C ASN A 420 3.07 13.12 5.96
N GLY A 421 1.92 12.72 5.38
CA GLY A 421 0.94 13.60 4.77
C GLY A 421 1.20 13.93 3.29
N LYS A 422 2.31 13.49 2.69
CA LYS A 422 2.57 13.73 1.27
C LYS A 422 1.81 12.73 0.39
N ALA A 423 1.17 13.21 -0.67
CA ALA A 423 0.45 12.38 -1.63
C ALA A 423 1.34 11.30 -2.28
N ALA A 424 2.60 11.62 -2.57
CA ALA A 424 3.57 10.65 -3.09
C ALA A 424 3.82 9.47 -2.12
N SER A 425 3.83 9.74 -0.81
CA SER A 425 4.01 8.71 0.21
C SER A 425 2.80 7.79 0.29
N LEU A 426 1.59 8.33 0.19
CA LEU A 426 0.34 7.56 0.15
C LEU A 426 0.25 6.72 -1.14
N ALA A 427 0.47 7.34 -2.29
CA ALA A 427 0.44 6.67 -3.59
C ALA A 427 1.42 5.49 -3.65
N ARG A 428 2.67 5.70 -3.19
CA ARG A 428 3.69 4.65 -3.10
C ARG A 428 3.26 3.51 -2.20
N ALA A 429 2.68 3.81 -1.04
CA ALA A 429 2.29 2.82 -0.06
C ALA A 429 1.11 1.96 -0.52
N VAL A 430 0.06 2.58 -1.05
CA VAL A 430 -1.13 1.88 -1.58
C VAL A 430 -0.74 1.00 -2.77
N THR A 431 0.00 1.55 -3.75
CA THR A 431 0.51 0.77 -4.90
C THR A 431 1.38 -0.40 -4.45
N GLY A 432 2.23 -0.20 -3.43
CA GLY A 432 3.03 -1.25 -2.83
C GLY A 432 2.19 -2.37 -2.23
N CYS A 433 1.05 -2.06 -1.58
CA CYS A 433 0.13 -3.06 -1.04
C CYS A 433 -0.54 -3.89 -2.14
N VAL A 434 -1.00 -3.25 -3.22
CA VAL A 434 -1.63 -3.92 -4.37
C VAL A 434 -0.66 -4.93 -4.98
N LYS A 435 0.57 -4.53 -5.25
CA LYS A 435 1.61 -5.40 -5.85
C LYS A 435 2.01 -6.55 -4.94
N ILE A 436 2.32 -6.27 -3.67
CA ILE A 436 2.87 -7.28 -2.78
C ILE A 436 1.87 -8.39 -2.46
N LYS A 437 0.56 -8.11 -2.47
CA LYS A 437 -0.49 -9.14 -2.33
C LYS A 437 -0.34 -10.22 -3.40
N HIS A 438 -0.18 -9.82 -4.66
CA HIS A 438 -0.03 -10.76 -5.77
C HIS A 438 1.21 -11.64 -5.59
N ASN A 439 2.35 -11.05 -5.24
CA ASN A 439 3.60 -11.76 -5.00
C ASN A 439 3.51 -12.77 -3.84
N ILE A 440 2.88 -12.36 -2.73
CA ILE A 440 2.68 -13.25 -1.57
C ILE A 440 1.72 -14.39 -1.92
N SER A 441 0.63 -14.11 -2.63
CA SER A 441 -0.32 -15.14 -3.06
C SER A 441 0.34 -16.18 -3.96
N LEU A 442 1.19 -15.75 -4.89
CA LEU A 442 1.95 -16.66 -5.75
C LEU A 442 2.91 -17.52 -4.94
N SER A 443 3.63 -16.94 -3.97
CA SER A 443 4.51 -17.73 -3.07
C SER A 443 3.75 -18.80 -2.31
N ILE A 444 2.58 -18.49 -1.81
CA ILE A 444 1.73 -19.43 -1.06
C ILE A 444 1.22 -20.56 -1.96
N ILE A 445 0.79 -20.22 -3.18
CA ILE A 445 0.35 -21.23 -4.17
C ILE A 445 1.49 -22.17 -4.51
N ILE A 446 2.69 -21.68 -4.76
CA ILE A 446 3.88 -22.50 -5.04
C ILE A 446 4.16 -23.45 -3.88
N GLN A 447 4.11 -23.00 -2.64
CA GLN A 447 4.34 -23.85 -1.47
C GLN A 447 3.24 -24.90 -1.30
N LEU A 448 1.98 -24.56 -1.55
CA LEU A 448 0.87 -25.51 -1.50
C LEU A 448 1.04 -26.61 -2.56
N ILE A 449 1.38 -26.23 -3.79
CA ILE A 449 1.68 -27.19 -4.87
C ILE A 449 2.85 -28.10 -4.47
N ALA A 450 3.93 -27.53 -3.91
CA ALA A 450 5.07 -28.31 -3.45
C ALA A 450 4.66 -29.37 -2.44
N VAL A 451 3.92 -28.99 -1.40
CA VAL A 451 3.52 -29.93 -0.35
C VAL A 451 2.60 -31.03 -0.90
N ILE A 452 1.61 -30.68 -1.71
CA ILE A 452 0.68 -31.66 -2.30
C ILE A 452 1.41 -32.60 -3.26
N PHE A 453 2.23 -32.06 -4.16
CA PHE A 453 3.00 -32.85 -5.12
C PHE A 453 4.00 -33.76 -4.41
N GLY A 454 4.73 -33.26 -3.43
CA GLY A 454 5.67 -34.03 -2.63
C GLY A 454 4.99 -35.17 -1.88
N LEU A 455 3.85 -34.90 -1.23
CA LEU A 455 3.08 -35.90 -0.53
C LEU A 455 2.60 -37.04 -1.49
N LEU A 456 2.09 -36.67 -2.66
CA LEU A 456 1.65 -37.64 -3.67
C LEU A 456 2.81 -38.49 -4.20
N VAL A 457 3.92 -37.86 -4.59
CA VAL A 457 5.09 -38.55 -5.13
C VAL A 457 5.72 -39.47 -4.08
N ALA A 458 5.96 -38.94 -2.87
CA ALA A 458 6.55 -39.74 -1.80
C ALA A 458 5.65 -40.92 -1.40
N SER A 459 4.34 -40.74 -1.35
CA SER A 459 3.39 -41.81 -1.02
C SER A 459 3.34 -42.90 -2.09
N THR A 460 3.22 -42.51 -3.36
CA THR A 460 3.15 -43.45 -4.49
C THR A 460 4.46 -44.21 -4.65
N LEU A 461 5.60 -43.54 -4.60
CA LEU A 461 6.92 -44.21 -4.71
C LEU A 461 7.20 -45.14 -3.53
N SER A 462 6.84 -44.73 -2.30
CA SER A 462 6.98 -45.58 -1.12
C SER A 462 6.16 -46.87 -1.26
N LEU A 463 4.91 -46.80 -1.70
CA LEU A 463 4.03 -47.94 -1.84
C LEU A 463 4.44 -48.87 -3.00
N TYR A 464 4.90 -48.30 -4.13
CA TYR A 464 5.18 -49.07 -5.35
C TYR A 464 6.61 -49.60 -5.43
N ALA A 465 7.61 -48.75 -5.16
CA ALA A 465 9.03 -49.02 -5.35
C ALA A 465 9.82 -49.15 -4.04
N GLY A 466 9.22 -48.84 -2.91
CA GLY A 466 9.83 -48.82 -1.59
C GLY A 466 10.45 -47.48 -1.19
N VAL A 467 10.56 -47.26 0.12
CA VAL A 467 11.08 -46.02 0.71
C VAL A 467 12.53 -45.71 0.30
N GLN A 468 13.29 -46.73 -0.04
CA GLN A 468 14.71 -46.63 -0.40
C GLN A 468 14.96 -45.89 -1.73
N VAL A 469 13.96 -45.79 -2.60
CA VAL A 469 14.06 -45.16 -3.92
C VAL A 469 14.24 -43.64 -3.80
N MET A 470 13.74 -43.03 -2.71
CA MET A 470 13.93 -41.62 -2.45
C MET A 470 15.06 -41.39 -1.44
N GLY A 471 16.26 -41.16 -1.94
CA GLY A 471 17.42 -40.85 -1.11
C GLY A 471 17.33 -39.47 -0.45
N SER A 472 18.17 -39.27 0.55
CA SER A 472 18.21 -37.95 1.28
C SER A 472 18.59 -36.77 0.38
N LEU A 473 19.42 -37.01 -0.65
CA LEU A 473 19.87 -36.00 -1.59
C LEU A 473 18.73 -35.54 -2.53
N GLU A 474 17.95 -36.47 -3.07
CA GLU A 474 16.82 -36.22 -3.95
C GLU A 474 15.77 -35.41 -3.23
N VAL A 475 15.46 -35.73 -1.97
CA VAL A 475 14.52 -34.99 -1.14
C VAL A 475 15.06 -33.60 -0.77
N LEU A 476 16.37 -33.47 -0.54
CA LEU A 476 17.01 -32.17 -0.31
C LEU A 476 16.95 -31.27 -1.55
N ILE A 477 17.26 -31.83 -2.73
CA ILE A 477 17.16 -31.07 -4.01
C ILE A 477 15.72 -30.61 -4.23
N TYR A 478 14.75 -31.49 -3.99
CA TYR A 478 13.32 -31.17 -4.06
C TYR A 478 12.96 -29.99 -3.13
N ALA A 479 13.36 -30.06 -1.87
CA ALA A 479 13.10 -29.04 -0.86
C ALA A 479 13.75 -27.69 -1.21
N LEU A 480 14.99 -27.71 -1.70
CA LEU A 480 15.71 -26.51 -2.15
C LEU A 480 15.07 -25.88 -3.39
N PHE A 481 14.69 -26.71 -4.37
CA PHE A 481 14.04 -26.24 -5.60
C PHE A 481 12.73 -25.49 -5.30
N TRP A 482 11.83 -26.13 -4.54
CA TRP A 482 10.55 -25.51 -4.20
C TRP A 482 10.68 -24.35 -3.22
N GLY A 483 11.62 -24.42 -2.28
CA GLY A 483 11.92 -23.32 -1.37
C GLY A 483 12.46 -22.09 -2.13
N ALA A 484 13.38 -22.31 -3.07
CA ALA A 484 13.89 -21.25 -3.94
C ALA A 484 12.78 -20.69 -4.85
N ALA A 485 11.97 -21.56 -5.47
CA ALA A 485 10.85 -21.13 -6.31
C ALA A 485 9.87 -20.24 -5.55
N ALA A 486 9.51 -20.60 -4.31
CA ALA A 486 8.60 -19.82 -3.47
C ALA A 486 9.14 -18.40 -3.11
N VAL A 487 10.47 -18.26 -2.98
CA VAL A 487 11.10 -16.98 -2.62
C VAL A 487 11.42 -16.14 -3.86
N PHE A 488 11.94 -16.76 -4.94
CA PHE A 488 12.47 -16.01 -6.07
C PHE A 488 11.46 -15.80 -7.21
N ALA A 489 10.54 -16.75 -7.47
CA ALA A 489 9.58 -16.58 -8.57
C ALA A 489 8.73 -15.30 -8.44
N PRO A 490 8.21 -14.94 -7.25
CA PRO A 490 7.51 -13.68 -7.05
C PRO A 490 8.43 -12.44 -7.17
N ALA A 491 9.71 -12.59 -6.86
CA ALA A 491 10.68 -11.49 -6.91
C ALA A 491 11.09 -11.11 -8.36
N VAL A 492 10.94 -12.03 -9.30
CA VAL A 492 11.23 -11.81 -10.75
C VAL A 492 10.12 -10.98 -11.40
N GLN A 493 8.90 -11.03 -10.89
CA GLN A 493 7.84 -10.12 -11.31
C GLN A 493 8.23 -8.73 -10.84
N LYS A 494 8.76 -7.91 -11.77
CA LYS A 494 9.27 -6.57 -11.50
C LYS A 494 8.25 -5.74 -10.72
N PRO A 495 8.70 -5.04 -9.67
CA PRO A 495 7.86 -4.12 -8.91
C PRO A 495 7.45 -2.91 -9.74
#